data_46921c0bd3829733a5f41b3a0501d90f
#
_entry.id   46921c0bd3829733a5f41b3a0501d90f
#
_cell.length_a   1.000
_cell.length_b   1.000
_cell.length_c   1.000
_cell.angle_alpha   90.00
_cell.angle_beta   90.00
_cell.angle_gamma   90.00
#
_symmetry.space_group_name_H-M   'P 1'
#
loop_
_entity.id
_entity.type
_entity.pdbx_description
1 polymer ?
#
loop_
_entity_poly.entity_id
_entity_poly.type
_entity_poly.pdbx_seq_one_letter_code
_entity_poly.pdbx_strand_id
1 'polypeptide(L)'
;CPLEDGIMSRRGIVSLDDSHSLILTDDGWIEPRNEATDVYLFAYKTNHLDALRDYYKLTGNPPMIPRYALGNWWSRYYKYTQQEYENLMLKFKEKDLPFSVAVIDMDWHTTKIPPECGSGWTGFTWDDELFPDHKAFLDFLHNEGMEVTLNLHPAEGIAKHEKAYEAIAARMGVDVKNGERVAFDATNPDFLEAYFEEILNPMEEEGVSFWWMDWQQGNTTRIKGLDPLWMLNHYHYLDMKKTGKRAMIFSRYSGAGSHRYPIGFSGDTLCTWGSLEFQPYFTANASNIGYNWWSHDIGGHIYGDRNDERVTRWVQFGVFSPIMRLHSTNNDFQSKEVWLYNKEAESAMSDFLRLRHRLIPYLYTMNYRAYKEGLPLMLPLYYYSTDDLAYEYNQNEYWFGSEMIVAPITSPMSEVTLRGSVNV
;
A
#
# COMPACT_ATOMS: atom_id res chain seq x y z
N CYS A 1 17.43 0.20 4.80
CA CYS A 1 17.34 0.23 3.34
C CYS A 1 17.82 1.60 2.86
N PRO A 2 18.79 1.71 1.96
CA PRO A 2 19.15 3.01 1.39
C PRO A 2 17.98 3.55 0.59
N LEU A 3 17.71 4.85 0.71
CA LEU A 3 16.74 5.54 -0.13
C LEU A 3 17.40 5.91 -1.44
N GLU A 4 16.61 5.86 -2.52
CA GLU A 4 17.05 6.33 -3.83
C GLU A 4 17.16 7.87 -3.86
N ASP A 5 17.95 8.40 -4.76
CA ASP A 5 18.03 9.83 -4.99
C ASP A 5 16.68 10.36 -5.51
N GLY A 6 16.20 11.44 -4.90
CA GLY A 6 14.99 12.13 -5.33
C GLY A 6 15.28 13.26 -6.31
N ILE A 7 14.28 14.08 -6.55
CA ILE A 7 14.34 15.26 -7.44
C ILE A 7 14.80 16.53 -6.71
N MET A 8 15.24 16.44 -5.47
CA MET A 8 15.58 17.56 -4.60
C MET A 8 16.89 17.30 -3.85
N SER A 9 17.65 18.36 -3.59
CA SER A 9 18.82 18.30 -2.73
C SER A 9 19.03 19.61 -1.98
N ARG A 10 19.77 19.58 -0.86
CA ARG A 10 20.20 20.80 -0.16
C ARG A 10 21.09 21.71 -1.02
N ARG A 11 21.72 21.18 -2.07
CA ARG A 11 22.50 21.98 -3.05
C ARG A 11 21.61 22.72 -4.04
N GLY A 12 20.31 22.40 -4.08
CA GLY A 12 19.31 23.04 -4.92
C GLY A 12 19.36 22.64 -6.40
N ILE A 13 20.15 21.64 -6.75
CA ILE A 13 20.27 21.12 -8.12
C ILE A 13 20.33 19.60 -8.07
N VAL A 14 19.52 18.93 -8.90
CA VAL A 14 19.49 17.48 -9.11
C VAL A 14 19.23 17.20 -10.58
N SER A 15 19.80 16.13 -11.11
CA SER A 15 19.48 15.60 -12.44
C SER A 15 18.75 14.26 -12.29
N LEU A 16 17.70 14.07 -13.07
CA LEU A 16 17.02 12.79 -13.26
C LEU A 16 17.34 12.30 -14.67
N ASP A 17 18.05 11.19 -14.76
CA ASP A 17 18.37 10.54 -16.04
C ASP A 17 17.27 9.53 -16.39
N ASP A 18 16.51 9.84 -17.43
CA ASP A 18 15.41 9.01 -17.96
C ASP A 18 15.79 8.27 -19.26
N SER A 19 17.06 8.32 -19.65
CA SER A 19 17.56 7.79 -20.94
C SER A 19 17.29 6.30 -21.12
N HIS A 20 17.16 5.56 -20.04
CA HIS A 20 17.01 4.10 -20.06
C HIS A 20 15.60 3.61 -19.70
N SER A 21 14.67 4.51 -19.42
CA SER A 21 13.29 4.18 -19.15
C SER A 21 12.58 3.71 -20.41
N LEU A 22 11.57 2.86 -20.25
CA LEU A 22 10.66 2.49 -21.32
C LEU A 22 9.70 3.64 -21.63
N ILE A 23 9.15 3.65 -22.83
CA ILE A 23 8.17 4.64 -23.28
C ILE A 23 6.77 4.08 -23.01
N LEU A 24 5.93 4.86 -22.33
CA LEU A 24 4.51 4.60 -22.24
C LEU A 24 3.82 5.14 -23.49
N THR A 25 3.16 4.26 -24.23
CA THR A 25 2.44 4.61 -25.45
C THR A 25 1.04 5.15 -25.16
N ASP A 26 0.43 5.82 -26.15
CA ASP A 26 -0.90 6.46 -25.97
C ASP A 26 -2.03 5.46 -25.67
N ASP A 27 -1.88 4.20 -26.09
CA ASP A 27 -2.80 3.10 -25.79
C ASP A 27 -2.58 2.47 -24.40
N GLY A 28 -1.60 2.99 -23.64
CA GLY A 28 -1.27 2.50 -22.30
C GLY A 28 -0.32 1.30 -22.29
N TRP A 29 0.26 0.93 -23.44
CA TRP A 29 1.29 -0.10 -23.51
C TRP A 29 2.68 0.51 -23.28
N ILE A 30 3.71 -0.32 -23.33
CA ILE A 30 5.09 0.12 -23.19
C ILE A 30 5.95 -0.41 -24.33
N GLU A 31 6.90 0.45 -24.73
CA GLU A 31 7.84 0.14 -25.77
C GLU A 31 9.29 0.44 -25.33
N PRO A 32 10.27 -0.28 -25.86
CA PRO A 32 11.68 0.08 -25.69
C PRO A 32 11.94 1.48 -26.22
N ARG A 33 12.69 2.28 -25.47
CA ARG A 33 13.18 3.58 -25.93
C ARG A 33 14.31 3.38 -26.94
N ASN A 34 14.32 4.21 -27.99
CA ASN A 34 15.50 4.33 -28.85
C ASN A 34 16.68 4.90 -28.06
N GLU A 35 17.91 4.58 -28.44
CA GLU A 35 19.10 5.16 -27.84
C GLU A 35 19.09 6.70 -27.99
N ALA A 36 18.86 7.37 -26.88
CA ALA A 36 18.87 8.84 -26.80
C ALA A 36 19.20 9.24 -25.35
N THR A 37 19.80 10.42 -25.21
CA THR A 37 19.99 11.01 -23.89
C THR A 37 18.74 11.81 -23.53
N ASP A 38 18.12 11.47 -22.41
CA ASP A 38 16.96 12.17 -21.85
C ASP A 38 17.20 12.44 -20.36
N VAL A 39 17.55 13.71 -20.05
CA VAL A 39 17.93 14.12 -18.70
C VAL A 39 17.15 15.36 -18.30
N TYR A 40 16.46 15.28 -17.19
CA TYR A 40 15.74 16.40 -16.58
C TYR A 40 16.60 17.04 -15.49
N LEU A 41 16.81 18.36 -15.59
CA LEU A 41 17.54 19.14 -14.59
C LEU A 41 16.57 19.91 -13.69
N PHE A 42 16.57 19.59 -12.40
CA PHE A 42 15.82 20.29 -11.38
C PHE A 42 16.74 21.28 -10.65
N ALA A 43 16.56 22.58 -10.91
CA ALA A 43 17.39 23.65 -10.36
C ALA A 43 16.53 24.68 -9.59
N TYR A 44 16.02 24.27 -8.44
CA TYR A 44 15.01 25.02 -7.65
C TYR A 44 15.55 25.64 -6.37
N LYS A 45 16.86 25.50 -6.08
CA LYS A 45 17.45 25.90 -4.80
C LYS A 45 16.67 25.25 -3.63
N THR A 46 16.07 26.08 -2.77
CA THR A 46 15.26 25.67 -1.62
C THR A 46 13.76 25.67 -1.92
N ASN A 47 13.33 25.95 -3.13
CA ASN A 47 11.93 25.92 -3.51
C ASN A 47 11.46 24.49 -3.85
N HIS A 48 11.35 23.66 -2.84
CA HIS A 48 10.98 22.25 -2.98
C HIS A 48 9.57 22.05 -3.53
N LEU A 49 8.62 22.95 -3.21
CA LEU A 49 7.23 22.87 -3.70
C LEU A 49 7.16 23.02 -5.23
N ASP A 50 7.89 23.96 -5.82
CA ASP A 50 7.87 24.12 -7.27
C ASP A 50 8.61 22.96 -7.97
N ALA A 51 9.69 22.45 -7.39
CA ALA A 51 10.35 21.25 -7.90
C ALA A 51 9.40 20.07 -7.97
N LEU A 52 8.61 19.83 -6.91
CA LEU A 52 7.63 18.76 -6.86
C LEU A 52 6.48 18.99 -7.85
N ARG A 53 5.97 20.21 -7.96
CA ARG A 53 4.92 20.56 -8.93
C ARG A 53 5.36 20.37 -10.37
N ASP A 54 6.60 20.74 -10.68
CA ASP A 54 7.13 20.56 -12.04
C ASP A 54 7.44 19.08 -12.32
N TYR A 55 7.85 18.30 -11.32
CA TYR A 55 7.92 16.84 -11.43
C TYR A 55 6.56 16.24 -11.79
N TYR A 56 5.49 16.68 -11.14
CA TYR A 56 4.15 16.20 -11.45
C TYR A 56 3.64 16.63 -12.84
N LYS A 57 4.14 17.72 -13.39
CA LYS A 57 3.85 18.06 -14.81
C LYS A 57 4.45 17.05 -15.78
N LEU A 58 5.60 16.45 -15.43
CA LEU A 58 6.24 15.41 -16.23
C LEU A 58 5.57 14.04 -16.03
N THR A 59 5.21 13.72 -14.79
CA THR A 59 4.79 12.36 -14.41
C THR A 59 3.30 12.21 -14.17
N GLY A 60 2.55 13.30 -14.17
CA GLY A 60 1.14 13.34 -13.75
C GLY A 60 0.98 13.50 -12.22
N ASN A 61 -0.10 14.15 -11.82
CA ASN A 61 -0.44 14.29 -10.40
C ASN A 61 -0.87 12.93 -9.81
N PRO A 62 -0.68 12.73 -8.49
CA PRO A 62 -1.27 11.57 -7.82
C PRO A 62 -2.80 11.61 -7.97
N PRO A 63 -3.45 10.49 -8.26
CA PRO A 63 -4.89 10.45 -8.36
C PRO A 63 -5.54 10.67 -7.00
N MET A 64 -6.79 11.13 -7.00
CA MET A 64 -7.59 11.24 -5.79
C MET A 64 -8.06 9.86 -5.34
N ILE A 65 -7.55 9.36 -4.22
CA ILE A 65 -7.94 8.05 -3.70
C ILE A 65 -9.38 8.06 -3.13
N PRO A 66 -10.05 6.90 -3.07
CA PRO A 66 -11.37 6.76 -2.48
C PRO A 66 -11.40 7.20 -1.00
N ARG A 67 -12.56 7.69 -0.54
CA ARG A 67 -12.72 8.16 0.84
C ARG A 67 -12.50 7.07 1.89
N TYR A 68 -12.91 5.85 1.61
CA TYR A 68 -12.77 4.72 2.53
C TYR A 68 -11.30 4.40 2.84
N ALA A 69 -10.39 4.64 1.91
CA ALA A 69 -8.95 4.44 2.12
C ALA A 69 -8.36 5.29 3.24
N LEU A 70 -9.02 6.38 3.63
CA LEU A 70 -8.54 7.32 4.64
C LEU A 70 -8.91 6.92 6.09
N GLY A 71 -9.80 5.93 6.27
CA GLY A 71 -10.14 5.38 7.59
C GLY A 71 -9.12 4.36 8.09
N ASN A 72 -9.53 3.57 9.08
CA ASN A 72 -8.70 2.48 9.60
C ASN A 72 -8.88 1.22 8.74
N TRP A 73 -7.78 0.51 8.52
CA TRP A 73 -7.76 -0.78 7.85
C TRP A 73 -7.40 -1.87 8.85
N TRP A 74 -8.16 -2.97 8.84
CA TRP A 74 -7.79 -4.19 9.53
C TRP A 74 -7.09 -5.12 8.55
N SER A 75 -5.89 -5.57 8.90
CA SER A 75 -5.08 -6.48 8.10
C SER A 75 -4.30 -7.41 9.02
N ARG A 76 -4.28 -8.69 8.71
CA ARG A 76 -3.46 -9.68 9.42
C ARG A 76 -3.19 -10.88 8.53
N TYR A 77 -1.92 -11.29 8.43
CA TYR A 77 -1.58 -12.61 7.92
C TYR A 77 -1.99 -13.65 8.95
N TYR A 78 -3.19 -14.14 8.80
CA TYR A 78 -3.80 -15.12 9.71
C TYR A 78 -4.86 -15.92 8.97
N LYS A 79 -4.87 -17.22 9.19
CA LYS A 79 -5.81 -18.14 8.55
C LYS A 79 -7.18 -18.06 9.21
N TYR A 80 -7.93 -17.01 8.92
CA TYR A 80 -9.30 -16.83 9.39
C TYR A 80 -10.26 -17.79 8.70
N THR A 81 -11.24 -18.29 9.44
CA THR A 81 -12.51 -18.70 8.86
C THR A 81 -13.41 -17.48 8.66
N GLN A 82 -14.39 -17.59 7.76
CA GLN A 82 -15.43 -16.60 7.55
C GLN A 82 -16.04 -16.13 8.89
N GLN A 83 -16.48 -17.07 9.73
CA GLN A 83 -17.13 -16.78 11.01
C GLN A 83 -16.19 -16.08 12.01
N GLU A 84 -14.92 -16.45 12.05
CA GLU A 84 -13.94 -15.78 12.93
C GLU A 84 -13.73 -14.33 12.51
N TYR A 85 -13.62 -14.06 11.21
CA TYR A 85 -13.45 -12.70 10.70
C TYR A 85 -14.69 -11.84 10.93
N GLU A 86 -15.89 -12.37 10.66
CA GLU A 86 -17.16 -11.70 10.95
C GLU A 86 -17.29 -11.35 12.44
N ASN A 87 -17.02 -12.32 13.33
CA ASN A 87 -17.05 -12.11 14.78
C ASN A 87 -16.04 -11.04 15.24
N LEU A 88 -14.86 -11.00 14.62
CA LEU A 88 -13.85 -10.01 14.91
C LEU A 88 -14.34 -8.59 14.54
N MET A 89 -14.95 -8.42 13.37
CA MET A 89 -15.49 -7.13 12.94
C MET A 89 -16.65 -6.68 13.83
N LEU A 90 -17.54 -7.59 14.21
CA LEU A 90 -18.61 -7.31 15.17
C LEU A 90 -18.07 -6.91 16.55
N LYS A 91 -16.97 -7.50 17.00
CA LYS A 91 -16.33 -7.13 18.26
C LYS A 91 -15.68 -5.74 18.19
N PHE A 92 -15.08 -5.35 17.07
CA PHE A 92 -14.63 -3.98 16.87
C PHE A 92 -15.81 -2.99 16.94
N LYS A 93 -16.92 -3.31 16.30
CA LYS A 93 -18.14 -2.51 16.32
C LYS A 93 -18.72 -2.38 17.74
N GLU A 94 -18.80 -3.49 18.49
CA GLU A 94 -19.23 -3.49 19.91
C GLU A 94 -18.39 -2.54 20.78
N LYS A 95 -17.08 -2.47 20.50
CA LYS A 95 -16.15 -1.59 21.20
C LYS A 95 -16.10 -0.14 20.65
N ASP A 96 -16.98 0.19 19.72
CA ASP A 96 -17.00 1.50 19.02
C ASP A 96 -15.63 1.82 18.37
N LEU A 97 -15.04 0.85 17.70
CA LEU A 97 -13.79 0.97 16.97
C LEU A 97 -14.07 0.90 15.47
N PRO A 98 -14.03 2.04 14.76
CA PRO A 98 -14.42 2.07 13.36
C PRO A 98 -13.30 1.56 12.44
N PHE A 99 -13.68 0.74 11.46
CA PHE A 99 -12.86 0.32 10.33
C PHE A 99 -13.59 0.61 9.02
N SER A 100 -12.84 0.90 7.97
CA SER A 100 -13.38 1.19 6.63
C SER A 100 -12.85 0.26 5.55
N VAL A 101 -11.82 -0.54 5.86
CA VAL A 101 -11.26 -1.52 4.94
C VAL A 101 -10.96 -2.82 5.70
N ALA A 102 -11.44 -3.92 5.14
CA ALA A 102 -11.14 -5.28 5.53
C ALA A 102 -10.10 -5.86 4.54
N VAL A 103 -8.92 -6.21 5.05
CA VAL A 103 -7.87 -6.85 4.27
C VAL A 103 -7.83 -8.32 4.62
N ILE A 104 -8.03 -9.20 3.64
CA ILE A 104 -7.87 -10.63 3.80
C ILE A 104 -6.55 -11.02 3.12
N ASP A 105 -5.62 -11.55 3.92
CA ASP A 105 -4.32 -12.00 3.47
C ASP A 105 -4.42 -13.35 2.74
N MET A 106 -3.32 -13.87 2.26
CA MET A 106 -3.25 -14.95 1.28
C MET A 106 -4.10 -16.20 1.58
N ASP A 107 -4.46 -16.48 2.82
CA ASP A 107 -5.30 -17.63 3.17
C ASP A 107 -6.80 -17.48 2.79
N TRP A 108 -7.17 -16.44 2.03
CA TRP A 108 -8.49 -16.37 1.41
C TRP A 108 -8.66 -17.42 0.31
N HIS A 109 -7.56 -17.80 -0.36
CA HIS A 109 -7.55 -18.81 -1.42
C HIS A 109 -7.03 -20.15 -0.91
N THR A 110 -7.26 -21.20 -1.69
CA THR A 110 -6.77 -22.55 -1.39
C THR A 110 -5.24 -22.59 -1.38
N THR A 111 -4.64 -22.73 -0.20
CA THR A 111 -3.19 -22.80 0.00
C THR A 111 -2.64 -24.22 0.09
N LYS A 112 -3.50 -25.21 0.42
CA LYS A 112 -3.14 -26.63 0.45
C LYS A 112 -3.43 -27.27 -0.90
N ILE A 113 -2.46 -27.22 -1.79
CA ILE A 113 -2.57 -27.71 -3.18
C ILE A 113 -1.62 -28.86 -3.44
N PRO A 114 -1.87 -29.68 -4.49
CA PRO A 114 -0.91 -30.71 -4.93
C PRO A 114 0.44 -30.06 -5.29
N PRO A 115 1.58 -30.70 -4.95
CA PRO A 115 2.92 -30.12 -5.20
C PRO A 115 3.19 -29.79 -6.67
N GLU A 116 2.59 -30.54 -7.59
CA GLU A 116 2.67 -30.26 -9.03
C GLU A 116 1.92 -28.97 -9.44
N CYS A 117 1.01 -28.48 -8.60
CA CYS A 117 0.26 -27.25 -8.81
C CYS A 117 0.96 -26.00 -8.24
N GLY A 118 2.04 -26.14 -7.48
CA GLY A 118 2.81 -25.01 -6.96
C GLY A 118 3.08 -25.06 -5.47
N SER A 119 3.51 -23.91 -4.94
CA SER A 119 3.85 -23.74 -3.52
C SER A 119 2.66 -23.46 -2.61
N GLY A 120 1.51 -23.07 -3.19
CA GLY A 120 0.36 -22.57 -2.46
C GLY A 120 0.40 -21.06 -2.12
N TRP A 121 1.45 -20.34 -2.53
CA TRP A 121 1.49 -18.88 -2.43
C TRP A 121 0.63 -18.20 -3.47
N THR A 122 0.68 -18.69 -4.72
CA THR A 122 -0.22 -18.22 -5.78
C THR A 122 -1.55 -18.96 -5.69
N GLY A 123 -2.64 -18.22 -5.71
CA GLY A 123 -3.99 -18.77 -5.77
C GLY A 123 -5.03 -17.73 -6.15
N PHE A 124 -6.10 -18.19 -6.83
CA PHE A 124 -7.16 -17.35 -7.36
C PHE A 124 -8.56 -17.94 -7.09
N THR A 125 -8.62 -18.99 -6.30
CA THR A 125 -9.86 -19.69 -5.97
C THR A 125 -10.10 -19.64 -4.48
N TRP A 126 -11.25 -19.12 -4.04
CA TRP A 126 -11.62 -19.10 -2.63
C TRP A 126 -11.47 -20.47 -1.98
N ASP A 127 -10.96 -20.49 -0.76
CA ASP A 127 -10.91 -21.69 0.08
C ASP A 127 -12.31 -21.95 0.65
N ASP A 128 -13.04 -22.89 0.04
CA ASP A 128 -14.43 -23.20 0.43
C ASP A 128 -14.53 -23.82 1.84
N GLU A 129 -13.42 -24.33 2.43
CA GLU A 129 -13.40 -24.78 3.84
C GLU A 129 -13.36 -23.58 4.80
N LEU A 130 -12.67 -22.52 4.44
CA LEU A 130 -12.53 -21.31 5.26
C LEU A 130 -13.67 -20.32 5.01
N PHE A 131 -14.06 -20.14 3.75
CA PHE A 131 -15.08 -19.20 3.30
C PHE A 131 -16.16 -19.92 2.49
N PRO A 132 -17.01 -20.72 3.16
CA PRO A 132 -18.01 -21.56 2.48
C PRO A 132 -19.08 -20.74 1.73
N ASP A 133 -19.31 -19.50 2.12
CA ASP A 133 -20.19 -18.56 1.42
C ASP A 133 -19.50 -17.18 1.35
N HIS A 134 -18.45 -17.10 0.51
CA HIS A 134 -17.68 -15.89 0.36
C HIS A 134 -18.51 -14.69 -0.13
N LYS A 135 -19.60 -14.90 -0.87
CA LYS A 135 -20.51 -13.82 -1.28
C LYS A 135 -21.24 -13.21 -0.10
N ALA A 136 -21.83 -14.07 0.75
CA ALA A 136 -22.45 -13.60 1.97
C ALA A 136 -21.45 -12.92 2.92
N PHE A 137 -20.19 -13.38 2.95
CA PHE A 137 -19.11 -12.76 3.69
C PHE A 137 -18.76 -11.36 3.16
N LEU A 138 -18.62 -11.19 1.85
CA LEU A 138 -18.37 -9.89 1.22
C LEU A 138 -19.54 -8.93 1.47
N ASP A 139 -20.77 -9.41 1.28
CA ASP A 139 -21.98 -8.63 1.57
C ASP A 139 -22.06 -8.20 3.05
N PHE A 140 -21.69 -9.09 3.98
CA PHE A 140 -21.61 -8.74 5.40
C PHE A 140 -20.63 -7.59 5.63
N LEU A 141 -19.42 -7.66 5.10
CA LEU A 141 -18.40 -6.62 5.29
C LEU A 141 -18.85 -5.27 4.70
N HIS A 142 -19.47 -5.27 3.52
CA HIS A 142 -20.03 -4.07 2.91
C HIS A 142 -21.20 -3.49 3.73
N ASN A 143 -22.08 -4.34 4.27
CA ASN A 143 -23.17 -3.90 5.13
C ASN A 143 -22.66 -3.30 6.46
N GLU A 144 -21.49 -3.73 6.93
CA GLU A 144 -20.79 -3.12 8.07
C GLU A 144 -20.00 -1.84 7.67
N GLY A 145 -20.06 -1.41 6.42
CA GLY A 145 -19.45 -0.17 5.90
C GLY A 145 -17.97 -0.29 5.57
N MET A 146 -17.48 -1.50 5.32
CA MET A 146 -16.09 -1.77 4.94
C MET A 146 -15.97 -2.13 3.47
N GLU A 147 -14.92 -1.64 2.82
CA GLU A 147 -14.48 -2.14 1.53
C GLU A 147 -13.47 -3.28 1.71
N VAL A 148 -13.39 -4.18 0.73
CA VAL A 148 -12.63 -5.42 0.87
C VAL A 148 -11.49 -5.50 -0.13
N THR A 149 -10.32 -5.90 0.33
CA THR A 149 -9.17 -6.24 -0.53
C THR A 149 -8.61 -7.61 -0.19
N LEU A 150 -8.22 -8.33 -1.24
CA LEU A 150 -7.58 -9.63 -1.15
C LEU A 150 -6.11 -9.53 -1.58
N ASN A 151 -5.24 -10.28 -0.90
CA ASN A 151 -3.82 -10.38 -1.22
C ASN A 151 -3.59 -11.26 -2.45
N LEU A 152 -2.68 -10.86 -3.33
CA LEU A 152 -2.31 -11.59 -4.56
C LEU A 152 -0.80 -11.81 -4.64
N HIS A 153 -0.41 -13.05 -4.92
CA HIS A 153 0.95 -13.47 -5.30
C HIS A 153 0.92 -14.19 -6.65
N PRO A 154 0.77 -13.50 -7.79
CA PRO A 154 0.40 -14.12 -9.07
C PRO A 154 1.54 -14.85 -9.80
N ALA A 155 2.76 -14.85 -9.29
CA ALA A 155 3.98 -15.24 -10.03
C ALA A 155 3.99 -16.66 -10.56
N GLU A 156 3.37 -17.62 -9.86
CA GLU A 156 3.37 -19.02 -10.31
C GLU A 156 2.38 -19.28 -11.46
N GLY A 157 1.58 -18.29 -11.86
CA GLY A 157 0.58 -18.45 -12.91
C GLY A 157 -0.63 -19.26 -12.48
N ILE A 158 -1.43 -19.74 -13.44
CA ILE A 158 -2.72 -20.38 -13.17
C ILE A 158 -2.57 -21.89 -13.37
N ALA A 159 -2.75 -22.63 -12.28
CA ALA A 159 -2.62 -24.10 -12.27
C ALA A 159 -3.99 -24.79 -12.37
N LYS A 160 -3.97 -26.09 -12.71
CA LYS A 160 -5.17 -26.89 -13.00
C LYS A 160 -6.21 -27.00 -11.88
N HIS A 161 -5.86 -26.63 -10.64
CA HIS A 161 -6.80 -26.65 -9.51
C HIS A 161 -7.64 -25.37 -9.41
N GLU A 162 -7.26 -24.32 -10.14
CA GLU A 162 -7.98 -23.04 -10.12
C GLU A 162 -9.30 -23.12 -10.89
N LYS A 163 -10.35 -22.52 -10.37
CA LYS A 163 -11.69 -22.48 -11.03
C LYS A 163 -11.62 -21.88 -12.44
N ALA A 164 -10.78 -20.87 -12.64
CA ALA A 164 -10.62 -20.19 -13.94
C ALA A 164 -9.65 -20.87 -14.91
N TYR A 165 -9.00 -21.99 -14.51
CA TYR A 165 -7.92 -22.61 -15.28
C TYR A 165 -8.32 -22.95 -16.72
N GLU A 166 -9.44 -23.67 -16.93
CA GLU A 166 -9.86 -24.13 -18.25
C GLU A 166 -10.14 -22.96 -19.21
N ALA A 167 -10.78 -21.90 -18.70
CA ALA A 167 -11.10 -20.70 -19.48
C ALA A 167 -9.83 -19.97 -19.95
N ILE A 168 -8.88 -19.73 -19.03
CA ILE A 168 -7.62 -19.06 -19.36
C ILE A 168 -6.73 -19.95 -20.24
N ALA A 169 -6.62 -21.25 -19.96
CA ALA A 169 -5.85 -22.17 -20.76
C ALA A 169 -6.34 -22.21 -22.22
N ALA A 170 -7.67 -22.18 -22.43
CA ALA A 170 -8.25 -22.14 -23.76
C ALA A 170 -7.88 -20.83 -24.51
N ARG A 171 -7.94 -19.67 -23.83
CA ARG A 171 -7.53 -18.37 -24.41
C ARG A 171 -6.04 -18.34 -24.75
N MET A 172 -5.22 -18.95 -23.91
CA MET A 172 -3.76 -18.96 -24.07
C MET A 172 -3.24 -20.12 -24.93
N GLY A 173 -4.12 -20.99 -25.42
CA GLY A 173 -3.73 -22.16 -26.23
C GLY A 173 -2.94 -23.23 -25.47
N VAL A 174 -3.12 -23.33 -24.14
CA VAL A 174 -2.44 -24.30 -23.28
C VAL A 174 -3.23 -25.62 -23.27
N ASP A 175 -2.51 -26.76 -23.33
CA ASP A 175 -3.15 -28.08 -23.33
C ASP A 175 -3.59 -28.51 -21.93
N VAL A 176 -4.88 -28.39 -21.65
CA VAL A 176 -5.49 -28.79 -20.38
C VAL A 176 -5.39 -30.28 -20.09
N LYS A 177 -5.25 -31.17 -21.13
CA LYS A 177 -5.19 -32.62 -20.95
C LYS A 177 -3.95 -33.07 -20.19
N ASN A 178 -2.85 -32.34 -20.37
CA ASN A 178 -1.60 -32.59 -19.66
C ASN A 178 -1.52 -31.84 -18.32
N GLY A 179 -2.51 -31.01 -17.98
CA GLY A 179 -2.51 -30.20 -16.78
C GLY A 179 -1.38 -29.15 -16.76
N GLU A 180 -0.96 -28.71 -17.96
CA GLU A 180 0.07 -27.69 -18.11
C GLU A 180 -0.41 -26.37 -17.51
N ARG A 181 0.45 -25.73 -16.73
CA ARG A 181 0.15 -24.46 -16.09
C ARG A 181 0.17 -23.32 -17.12
N VAL A 182 -0.77 -22.39 -17.01
CA VAL A 182 -0.69 -21.12 -17.74
C VAL A 182 0.33 -20.23 -17.01
N ALA A 183 1.45 -19.95 -17.68
CA ALA A 183 2.51 -19.13 -17.10
C ALA A 183 2.04 -17.69 -16.89
N PHE A 184 2.41 -17.09 -15.76
CA PHE A 184 2.22 -15.65 -15.55
C PHE A 184 3.12 -14.86 -16.49
N ASP A 185 2.53 -13.96 -17.28
CA ASP A 185 3.27 -13.12 -18.22
C ASP A 185 2.65 -11.71 -18.31
N ALA A 186 3.11 -10.80 -17.45
CA ALA A 186 2.65 -9.41 -17.45
C ALA A 186 3.02 -8.64 -18.74
N THR A 187 3.79 -9.23 -19.65
CA THR A 187 4.19 -8.63 -20.94
C THR A 187 3.38 -9.13 -22.12
N ASN A 188 2.42 -10.01 -21.88
CA ASN A 188 1.53 -10.54 -22.90
C ASN A 188 0.13 -9.89 -22.72
N PRO A 189 -0.31 -9.05 -23.68
CA PRO A 189 -1.64 -8.42 -23.61
C PRO A 189 -2.80 -9.43 -23.52
N ASP A 190 -2.73 -10.54 -24.27
CA ASP A 190 -3.77 -11.56 -24.25
C ASP A 190 -3.86 -12.26 -22.89
N PHE A 191 -2.70 -12.46 -22.23
CA PHE A 191 -2.66 -12.99 -20.87
C PHE A 191 -3.27 -11.99 -19.87
N LEU A 192 -2.91 -10.72 -19.96
CA LEU A 192 -3.45 -9.70 -19.05
C LEU A 192 -4.97 -9.57 -19.22
N GLU A 193 -5.46 -9.56 -20.45
CA GLU A 193 -6.91 -9.54 -20.72
C GLU A 193 -7.61 -10.77 -20.11
N ALA A 194 -7.08 -11.97 -20.34
CA ALA A 194 -7.62 -13.19 -19.76
C ALA A 194 -7.57 -13.18 -18.22
N TYR A 195 -6.48 -12.68 -17.64
CA TYR A 195 -6.29 -12.58 -16.20
C TYR A 195 -7.34 -11.66 -15.54
N PHE A 196 -7.63 -10.51 -16.13
CA PHE A 196 -8.67 -9.62 -15.63
C PHE A 196 -10.07 -10.20 -15.86
N GLU A 197 -10.41 -10.61 -17.08
CA GLU A 197 -11.77 -11.01 -17.44
C GLU A 197 -12.21 -12.35 -16.82
N GLU A 198 -11.32 -13.31 -16.68
CA GLU A 198 -11.67 -14.65 -16.20
C GLU A 198 -11.44 -14.85 -14.71
N ILE A 199 -10.62 -14.00 -14.05
CA ILE A 199 -10.30 -14.13 -12.62
C ILE A 199 -10.80 -12.92 -11.83
N LEU A 200 -10.26 -11.74 -12.11
CA LEU A 200 -10.38 -10.61 -11.17
C LEU A 200 -11.74 -9.92 -11.29
N ASN A 201 -12.20 -9.63 -12.50
CA ASN A 201 -13.47 -8.94 -12.71
C ASN A 201 -14.68 -9.72 -12.17
N PRO A 202 -14.76 -11.06 -12.32
CA PRO A 202 -15.83 -11.83 -11.65
C PRO A 202 -15.81 -11.71 -10.12
N MET A 203 -14.62 -11.67 -9.50
CA MET A 203 -14.50 -11.49 -8.05
C MET A 203 -14.84 -10.05 -7.61
N GLU A 204 -14.55 -9.05 -8.45
CA GLU A 204 -14.96 -7.67 -8.21
C GLU A 204 -16.48 -7.52 -8.31
N GLU A 205 -17.13 -8.22 -9.24
CA GLU A 205 -18.60 -8.29 -9.34
C GLU A 205 -19.23 -8.98 -8.12
N GLU A 206 -18.51 -9.90 -7.49
CA GLU A 206 -18.92 -10.56 -6.24
C GLU A 206 -18.71 -9.69 -4.99
N GLY A 207 -17.92 -8.61 -5.08
CA GLY A 207 -17.76 -7.65 -3.99
C GLY A 207 -16.32 -7.35 -3.57
N VAL A 208 -15.30 -7.85 -4.26
CA VAL A 208 -13.91 -7.41 -4.01
C VAL A 208 -13.75 -5.98 -4.51
N SER A 209 -13.31 -5.06 -3.64
CA SER A 209 -13.31 -3.63 -3.94
C SER A 209 -12.04 -3.16 -4.64
N PHE A 210 -10.91 -3.77 -4.35
CA PHE A 210 -9.60 -3.51 -4.96
C PHE A 210 -8.63 -4.63 -4.60
N TRP A 211 -7.40 -4.61 -5.19
CA TRP A 211 -6.45 -5.70 -5.06
C TRP A 211 -5.18 -5.27 -4.31
N TRP A 212 -4.65 -6.19 -3.50
CA TRP A 212 -3.35 -6.06 -2.86
C TRP A 212 -2.33 -6.94 -3.59
N MET A 213 -1.47 -6.32 -4.46
CA MET A 213 -0.37 -7.00 -5.13
C MET A 213 0.84 -7.06 -4.20
N ASP A 214 1.14 -8.24 -3.72
CA ASP A 214 2.34 -8.51 -2.92
C ASP A 214 3.38 -9.25 -3.78
N TRP A 215 3.92 -8.53 -4.76
CA TRP A 215 4.92 -9.07 -5.68
C TRP A 215 6.30 -9.11 -5.04
N GLN A 216 6.91 -10.32 -4.95
CA GLN A 216 8.21 -10.55 -4.34
C GLN A 216 9.15 -11.39 -5.24
N GLN A 217 8.75 -11.70 -6.49
CA GLN A 217 9.36 -12.70 -7.36
C GLN A 217 10.30 -12.11 -8.42
N GLY A 218 11.02 -11.05 -8.03
CA GLY A 218 12.04 -10.46 -8.89
C GLY A 218 11.53 -9.35 -9.82
N ASN A 219 12.44 -8.82 -10.63
CA ASN A 219 12.25 -7.59 -11.40
C ASN A 219 12.52 -7.79 -12.91
N THR A 220 12.39 -9.00 -13.43
CA THR A 220 12.68 -9.31 -14.84
C THR A 220 11.44 -9.80 -15.58
N THR A 221 11.29 -9.37 -16.84
CA THR A 221 10.27 -9.82 -17.79
C THR A 221 10.91 -10.17 -19.14
N ARG A 222 10.10 -10.56 -20.12
CA ARG A 222 10.55 -10.72 -21.51
C ARG A 222 10.95 -9.40 -22.16
N ILE A 223 10.44 -8.28 -21.69
CA ILE A 223 10.82 -6.94 -22.13
C ILE A 223 11.99 -6.46 -21.27
N LYS A 224 13.15 -6.28 -21.87
CA LYS A 224 14.36 -5.83 -21.17
C LYS A 224 14.12 -4.49 -20.48
N GLY A 225 14.41 -4.42 -19.18
CA GLY A 225 14.28 -3.20 -18.38
C GLY A 225 12.87 -2.98 -17.79
N LEU A 226 11.92 -3.88 -18.09
CA LEU A 226 10.59 -3.81 -17.51
C LEU A 226 10.50 -4.65 -16.24
N ASP A 227 10.11 -3.99 -15.15
CA ASP A 227 9.73 -4.64 -13.91
C ASP A 227 8.28 -5.15 -14.00
N PRO A 228 8.02 -6.45 -13.72
CA PRO A 228 6.66 -7.00 -13.73
C PRO A 228 5.73 -6.30 -12.74
N LEU A 229 6.25 -5.84 -11.62
CA LEU A 229 5.47 -5.09 -10.62
C LEU A 229 4.96 -3.76 -11.18
N TRP A 230 5.77 -3.08 -12.00
CA TRP A 230 5.31 -1.85 -12.65
C TRP A 230 4.12 -2.12 -13.58
N MET A 231 4.19 -3.19 -14.39
CA MET A 231 3.08 -3.59 -15.26
C MET A 231 1.82 -3.96 -14.47
N LEU A 232 1.98 -4.75 -13.41
CA LEU A 232 0.87 -5.09 -12.53
C LEU A 232 0.22 -3.84 -11.94
N ASN A 233 1.00 -2.92 -11.39
CA ASN A 233 0.48 -1.68 -10.81
C ASN A 233 -0.28 -0.86 -11.87
N HIS A 234 0.30 -0.73 -13.06
CA HIS A 234 -0.30 0.01 -14.15
C HIS A 234 -1.64 -0.60 -14.61
N TYR A 235 -1.64 -1.88 -14.92
CA TYR A 235 -2.82 -2.53 -15.49
C TYR A 235 -3.93 -2.77 -14.47
N HIS A 236 -3.63 -3.13 -13.24
CA HIS A 236 -4.65 -3.18 -12.18
C HIS A 236 -5.31 -1.81 -11.94
N TYR A 237 -4.50 -0.74 -11.98
CA TYR A 237 -5.05 0.59 -11.86
C TYR A 237 -5.94 0.98 -13.05
N LEU A 238 -5.51 0.67 -14.29
CA LEU A 238 -6.29 0.95 -15.50
C LEU A 238 -7.57 0.14 -15.55
N ASP A 239 -7.53 -1.12 -15.18
CA ASP A 239 -8.72 -1.99 -15.15
C ASP A 239 -9.74 -1.47 -14.14
N MET A 240 -9.34 -1.19 -12.93
CA MET A 240 -10.22 -0.59 -11.93
C MET A 240 -10.81 0.76 -12.40
N LYS A 241 -10.05 1.54 -13.17
CA LYS A 241 -10.54 2.81 -13.74
C LYS A 241 -11.70 2.63 -14.72
N LYS A 242 -11.78 1.47 -15.41
CA LYS A 242 -12.89 1.16 -16.33
C LYS A 242 -14.25 1.11 -15.63
N THR A 243 -14.28 0.81 -14.33
CA THR A 243 -15.50 0.76 -13.52
C THR A 243 -16.17 2.12 -13.33
N GLY A 244 -15.50 3.23 -13.68
CA GLY A 244 -15.95 4.59 -13.43
C GLY A 244 -15.82 5.05 -11.97
N LYS A 245 -15.36 4.18 -11.08
CA LYS A 245 -15.02 4.51 -9.69
C LYS A 245 -13.64 5.17 -9.61
N ARG A 246 -13.29 5.72 -8.46
CA ARG A 246 -11.91 6.16 -8.21
C ARG A 246 -11.01 4.94 -8.09
N ALA A 247 -10.11 4.80 -9.05
CA ALA A 247 -9.17 3.68 -9.06
C ALA A 247 -8.16 3.81 -7.93
N MET A 248 -7.84 2.67 -7.33
CA MET A 248 -6.84 2.51 -6.29
C MET A 248 -6.34 1.07 -6.30
N ILE A 249 -5.07 0.89 -6.08
CA ILE A 249 -4.45 -0.41 -5.85
C ILE A 249 -3.74 -0.38 -4.50
N PHE A 250 -3.35 -1.53 -3.99
CA PHE A 250 -2.47 -1.63 -2.83
C PHE A 250 -1.30 -2.52 -3.22
N SER A 251 -0.08 -1.94 -3.33
CA SER A 251 1.04 -2.64 -3.93
C SER A 251 2.39 -2.14 -3.43
N ARG A 252 3.46 -2.89 -3.75
CA ARG A 252 4.83 -2.49 -3.48
C ARG A 252 5.28 -1.37 -4.42
N TYR A 253 6.36 -0.67 -4.05
CA TYR A 253 7.00 0.37 -4.84
C TYR A 253 7.73 -0.24 -6.04
N SER A 254 7.55 0.37 -7.20
CA SER A 254 8.13 -0.06 -8.48
C SER A 254 8.90 1.05 -9.23
N GLY A 255 9.50 1.98 -8.50
CA GLY A 255 10.32 3.05 -9.05
C GLY A 255 9.65 4.42 -9.10
N ALA A 256 10.39 5.43 -9.59
CA ALA A 256 9.89 6.78 -9.78
C ALA A 256 8.66 6.79 -10.71
N GLY A 257 7.65 7.60 -10.38
CA GLY A 257 6.38 7.62 -11.12
C GLY A 257 5.30 6.67 -10.55
N SER A 258 5.63 5.78 -9.60
CA SER A 258 4.66 4.86 -8.95
C SER A 258 3.54 5.59 -8.19
N HIS A 259 3.72 6.86 -7.86
CA HIS A 259 2.68 7.69 -7.23
C HIS A 259 1.39 7.81 -8.06
N ARG A 260 1.45 7.48 -9.37
CA ARG A 260 0.28 7.42 -10.26
C ARG A 260 -0.65 6.26 -9.94
N TYR A 261 -0.15 5.27 -9.23
CA TYR A 261 -0.85 4.02 -8.89
C TYR A 261 -0.87 3.80 -7.38
N PRO A 262 -1.56 4.67 -6.59
CA PRO A 262 -1.62 4.51 -5.14
C PRO A 262 -2.46 3.29 -4.77
N ILE A 263 -2.13 2.65 -3.67
CA ILE A 263 -1.32 2.97 -2.51
C ILE A 263 -0.08 2.07 -2.50
N GLY A 264 1.07 2.59 -2.05
CA GLY A 264 2.25 1.78 -1.79
C GLY A 264 2.31 1.22 -0.37
N PHE A 265 3.09 0.15 -0.14
CA PHE A 265 3.39 -0.35 1.19
C PHE A 265 4.85 -0.83 1.29
N SER A 266 5.37 -0.86 2.53
CA SER A 266 6.80 -1.11 2.81
C SER A 266 7.19 -2.59 2.91
N GLY A 267 6.22 -3.52 2.80
CA GLY A 267 6.46 -4.95 3.07
C GLY A 267 6.63 -5.24 4.56
N ASP A 268 7.13 -6.44 4.88
CA ASP A 268 7.17 -7.00 6.22
C ASP A 268 8.06 -6.20 7.18
N THR A 269 7.43 -5.46 8.08
CA THR A 269 8.11 -4.58 9.03
C THR A 269 8.46 -5.32 10.32
N LEU A 270 9.71 -5.20 10.78
CA LEU A 270 10.13 -5.76 12.07
C LEU A 270 9.45 -5.05 13.23
N CYS A 271 9.00 -5.81 14.24
CA CYS A 271 8.41 -5.26 15.47
C CYS A 271 9.47 -4.69 16.43
N THR A 272 10.10 -3.58 16.03
CA THR A 272 11.16 -2.91 16.79
C THR A 272 10.95 -1.41 16.89
N TRP A 273 11.55 -0.77 17.91
CA TRP A 273 11.57 0.69 18.02
C TRP A 273 12.27 1.35 16.83
N GLY A 274 13.37 0.75 16.33
CA GLY A 274 14.09 1.29 15.18
C GLY A 274 13.26 1.30 13.90
N SER A 275 12.36 0.34 13.72
CA SER A 275 11.40 0.36 12.61
C SER A 275 10.39 1.51 12.75
N LEU A 276 9.88 1.72 13.96
CA LEU A 276 8.98 2.84 14.22
C LEU A 276 9.69 4.20 14.04
N GLU A 277 10.92 4.34 14.50
CA GLU A 277 11.72 5.56 14.35
C GLU A 277 11.97 5.92 12.88
N PHE A 278 12.22 4.92 12.04
CA PHE A 278 12.47 5.10 10.62
C PHE A 278 11.23 5.54 9.81
N GLN A 279 10.04 5.11 10.19
CA GLN A 279 8.84 5.29 9.36
C GLN A 279 8.38 6.75 9.18
N PRO A 280 8.37 7.64 10.18
CA PRO A 280 8.07 9.05 9.98
C PRO A 280 9.04 9.72 9.00
N TYR A 281 10.33 9.48 9.16
CA TYR A 281 11.38 9.97 8.27
C TYR A 281 11.20 9.47 6.84
N PHE A 282 11.04 8.15 6.67
CA PHE A 282 10.82 7.54 5.36
C PHE A 282 9.60 8.16 4.67
N THR A 283 8.45 8.22 5.34
CA THR A 283 7.19 8.66 4.73
C THR A 283 7.24 10.13 4.31
N ALA A 284 7.82 11.00 5.15
CA ALA A 284 7.99 12.40 4.81
C ALA A 284 8.91 12.55 3.57
N ASN A 285 10.02 11.82 3.53
CA ASN A 285 10.97 11.90 2.42
C ASN A 285 10.49 11.21 1.14
N ALA A 286 9.57 10.24 1.19
CA ALA A 286 8.92 9.66 0.01
C ALA A 286 8.21 10.74 -0.84
N SER A 287 7.75 11.81 -0.21
CA SER A 287 7.19 12.98 -0.90
C SER A 287 8.19 13.71 -1.80
N ASN A 288 9.51 13.56 -1.59
CA ASN A 288 10.55 14.15 -2.45
C ASN A 288 10.60 13.52 -3.85
N ILE A 289 9.97 12.39 -4.06
CA ILE A 289 9.75 11.74 -5.35
C ILE A 289 8.27 11.67 -5.71
N GLY A 290 7.46 12.49 -5.05
CA GLY A 290 6.02 12.56 -5.30
C GLY A 290 5.18 11.45 -4.73
N TYR A 291 5.76 10.50 -4.00
CA TYR A 291 5.02 9.35 -3.45
C TYR A 291 4.36 9.72 -2.12
N ASN A 292 3.06 10.03 -2.13
CA ASN A 292 2.33 10.60 -0.99
C ASN A 292 1.38 9.63 -0.27
N TRP A 293 0.95 8.54 -0.92
CA TRP A 293 0.03 7.56 -0.33
C TRP A 293 0.77 6.28 0.00
N TRP A 294 1.23 6.20 1.24
CA TRP A 294 2.04 5.11 1.76
C TRP A 294 1.41 4.44 2.96
N SER A 295 1.41 3.12 2.98
CA SER A 295 0.95 2.29 4.08
C SER A 295 2.13 1.56 4.73
N HIS A 296 2.29 1.74 6.02
CA HIS A 296 3.16 0.89 6.83
C HIS A 296 2.37 -0.22 7.52
N ASP A 297 3.08 -1.24 8.02
CA ASP A 297 2.55 -2.20 8.96
C ASP A 297 2.49 -1.56 10.33
N ILE A 298 1.38 -0.90 10.67
CA ILE A 298 1.24 -0.19 11.94
C ILE A 298 1.21 -1.21 13.10
N GLY A 299 2.19 -1.06 13.99
CA GLY A 299 2.46 -1.98 15.08
C GLY A 299 3.54 -3.03 14.80
N GLY A 300 4.01 -3.10 13.56
CA GLY A 300 4.99 -4.07 13.06
C GLY A 300 4.38 -5.41 12.70
N HIS A 301 4.95 -6.09 11.72
CA HIS A 301 4.43 -7.33 11.15
C HIS A 301 5.07 -8.57 11.76
N ILE A 302 6.40 -8.67 11.76
CA ILE A 302 7.13 -9.91 12.02
C ILE A 302 8.28 -9.73 13.00
N TYR A 303 8.66 -10.81 13.67
CA TYR A 303 9.76 -10.86 14.66
C TYR A 303 9.61 -9.84 15.81
N GLY A 304 10.67 -9.66 16.60
CA GLY A 304 10.65 -8.75 17.75
C GLY A 304 10.02 -9.36 19.00
N ASP A 305 9.49 -8.50 19.84
CA ASP A 305 8.90 -8.84 21.12
C ASP A 305 7.53 -8.19 21.31
N ARG A 306 6.77 -8.65 22.27
CA ARG A 306 5.57 -7.94 22.71
C ARG A 306 5.94 -6.72 23.53
N ASN A 307 5.50 -5.56 23.08
CA ASN A 307 5.72 -4.30 23.80
C ASN A 307 4.50 -3.39 23.64
N ASP A 308 3.72 -3.26 24.70
CA ASP A 308 2.45 -2.54 24.69
C ASP A 308 2.66 -1.04 24.43
N GLU A 309 3.71 -0.43 24.96
CA GLU A 309 4.06 0.96 24.71
C GLU A 309 4.41 1.17 23.23
N ARG A 310 5.29 0.37 22.68
CA ARG A 310 5.71 0.51 21.28
C ARG A 310 4.53 0.40 20.32
N VAL A 311 3.65 -0.58 20.50
CA VAL A 311 2.46 -0.73 19.65
C VAL A 311 1.54 0.48 19.79
N THR A 312 1.33 0.98 21.01
CA THR A 312 0.54 2.18 21.26
C THR A 312 1.13 3.38 20.53
N ARG A 313 2.45 3.64 20.64
CA ARG A 313 3.13 4.74 19.93
C ARG A 313 3.04 4.58 18.41
N TRP A 314 3.09 3.33 17.94
CA TRP A 314 2.94 3.06 16.52
C TRP A 314 1.53 3.35 16.00
N VAL A 315 0.49 2.99 16.76
CA VAL A 315 -0.90 3.37 16.45
C VAL A 315 -1.07 4.89 16.45
N GLN A 316 -0.46 5.60 17.40
CA GLN A 316 -0.46 7.06 17.44
C GLN A 316 0.18 7.66 16.17
N PHE A 317 1.35 7.18 15.76
CA PHE A 317 1.96 7.56 14.50
C PHE A 317 1.07 7.20 13.30
N GLY A 318 0.51 6.00 13.27
CA GLY A 318 -0.33 5.52 12.18
C GLY A 318 -1.53 6.43 11.89
N VAL A 319 -2.14 6.99 12.93
CA VAL A 319 -3.27 7.95 12.77
C VAL A 319 -2.83 9.20 12.01
N PHE A 320 -1.59 9.63 12.18
CA PHE A 320 -0.99 10.77 11.49
C PHE A 320 -0.03 10.33 10.37
N SER A 321 -0.30 9.18 9.75
CA SER A 321 0.34 8.70 8.53
C SER A 321 -0.66 8.69 7.36
N PRO A 322 -0.22 8.57 6.10
CA PRO A 322 -1.15 8.61 4.98
C PRO A 322 -2.21 7.53 5.03
N ILE A 323 -1.84 6.29 5.32
CA ILE A 323 -2.77 5.15 5.43
C ILE A 323 -2.62 4.50 6.79
N MET A 324 -3.73 4.37 7.52
CA MET A 324 -3.78 3.75 8.83
C MET A 324 -4.18 2.26 8.71
N ARG A 325 -3.21 1.40 8.44
CA ARG A 325 -3.40 -0.05 8.33
C ARG A 325 -2.72 -0.76 9.50
N LEU A 326 -3.51 -1.32 10.41
CA LEU A 326 -3.02 -2.29 11.38
C LEU A 326 -2.66 -3.57 10.63
N HIS A 327 -1.43 -4.07 10.80
CA HIS A 327 -1.02 -5.31 10.18
C HIS A 327 -0.12 -6.13 11.10
N SER A 328 -0.22 -7.45 11.01
CA SER A 328 0.61 -8.39 11.78
C SER A 328 0.68 -9.76 11.12
N THR A 329 1.68 -10.54 11.49
CA THR A 329 1.77 -11.96 11.16
C THR A 329 0.80 -12.80 12.01
N ASN A 330 0.80 -14.11 11.78
CA ASN A 330 -0.03 -15.10 12.49
C ASN A 330 0.36 -15.32 13.96
N ASN A 331 1.42 -14.71 14.43
CA ASN A 331 1.87 -14.85 15.82
C ASN A 331 0.91 -14.11 16.78
N ASP A 332 0.38 -14.80 17.78
CA ASP A 332 -0.64 -14.28 18.69
C ASP A 332 -0.17 -13.08 19.52
N PHE A 333 1.12 -13.02 19.89
CA PHE A 333 1.63 -11.89 20.67
C PHE A 333 1.79 -10.59 19.87
N GLN A 334 1.70 -10.67 18.54
CA GLN A 334 1.81 -9.50 17.64
C GLN A 334 0.46 -9.01 17.12
N SER A 335 -0.61 -9.70 17.44
CA SER A 335 -1.96 -9.31 17.05
C SER A 335 -2.31 -7.89 17.51
N LYS A 336 -3.11 -7.17 16.72
CA LYS A 336 -3.37 -5.74 16.92
C LYS A 336 -4.76 -5.45 17.51
N GLU A 337 -5.48 -6.48 17.94
CA GLU A 337 -6.74 -6.30 18.67
C GLU A 337 -6.45 -5.59 19.99
N VAL A 338 -6.96 -4.37 20.16
CA VAL A 338 -6.63 -3.48 21.27
C VAL A 338 -6.90 -4.08 22.66
N TRP A 339 -7.90 -4.93 22.77
CA TRP A 339 -8.28 -5.61 24.04
C TRP A 339 -7.31 -6.71 24.48
N LEU A 340 -6.31 -7.05 23.66
CA LEU A 340 -5.24 -7.98 24.03
C LEU A 340 -4.10 -7.30 24.79
N TYR A 341 -4.10 -5.99 24.87
CA TYR A 341 -3.08 -5.18 25.50
C TYR A 341 -3.50 -4.75 26.92
N ASN A 342 -2.58 -4.15 27.68
CA ASN A 342 -2.93 -3.59 28.98
C ASN A 342 -3.97 -2.45 28.85
N LYS A 343 -4.64 -2.11 29.93
CA LYS A 343 -5.77 -1.16 29.91
C LYS A 343 -5.38 0.24 29.42
N GLU A 344 -4.18 0.70 29.71
CA GLU A 344 -3.68 2.00 29.24
C GLU A 344 -3.48 2.00 27.73
N ALA A 345 -2.83 0.96 27.21
CA ALA A 345 -2.65 0.77 25.78
C ALA A 345 -3.99 0.57 25.04
N GLU A 346 -4.90 -0.27 25.59
CA GLU A 346 -6.25 -0.47 25.03
C GLU A 346 -6.99 0.87 24.92
N SER A 347 -6.98 1.68 25.98
CA SER A 347 -7.65 2.99 25.98
C SER A 347 -7.03 3.94 24.96
N ALA A 348 -5.71 4.10 24.98
CA ALA A 348 -5.01 5.02 24.09
C ALA A 348 -5.18 4.62 22.61
N MET A 349 -4.96 3.34 22.26
CA MET A 349 -5.14 2.88 20.89
C MET A 349 -6.58 3.06 20.41
N SER A 350 -7.56 2.77 21.26
CA SER A 350 -8.99 2.95 20.94
C SER A 350 -9.33 4.40 20.63
N ASP A 351 -8.84 5.35 21.43
CA ASP A 351 -9.08 6.77 21.21
C ASP A 351 -8.43 7.27 19.92
N PHE A 352 -7.24 6.78 19.59
CA PHE A 352 -6.56 7.14 18.35
C PHE A 352 -7.22 6.52 17.11
N LEU A 353 -7.72 5.28 17.16
CA LEU A 353 -8.50 4.70 16.06
C LEU A 353 -9.78 5.52 15.80
N ARG A 354 -10.48 5.97 16.85
CA ARG A 354 -11.63 6.88 16.70
C ARG A 354 -11.22 8.25 16.16
N LEU A 355 -10.07 8.76 16.60
CA LEU A 355 -9.52 10.03 16.10
C LEU A 355 -9.27 9.97 14.59
N ARG A 356 -8.73 8.87 14.07
CA ARG A 356 -8.52 8.71 12.63
C ARG A 356 -9.79 8.94 11.83
N HIS A 357 -10.91 8.36 12.24
CA HIS A 357 -12.20 8.53 11.56
C HIS A 357 -12.75 9.96 11.70
N ARG A 358 -12.51 10.63 12.83
CA ARG A 358 -12.86 12.06 12.99
C ARG A 358 -12.04 12.97 12.07
N LEU A 359 -10.82 12.57 11.72
CA LEU A 359 -9.95 13.31 10.80
C LEU A 359 -10.28 13.09 9.31
N ILE A 360 -11.16 12.16 8.95
CA ILE A 360 -11.48 11.86 7.54
C ILE A 360 -11.88 13.13 6.74
N PRO A 361 -12.68 14.08 7.24
CA PRO A 361 -12.98 15.31 6.48
C PRO A 361 -11.72 16.12 6.15
N TYR A 362 -10.82 16.24 7.10
CA TYR A 362 -9.53 16.89 6.89
C TYR A 362 -8.66 16.13 5.89
N LEU A 363 -8.49 14.83 6.08
CA LEU A 363 -7.73 13.95 5.20
C LEU A 363 -8.28 13.97 3.76
N TYR A 364 -9.59 14.00 3.62
CA TYR A 364 -10.23 14.06 2.30
C TYR A 364 -9.98 15.41 1.60
N THR A 365 -9.94 16.50 2.35
CA THR A 365 -9.54 17.83 1.83
C THR A 365 -8.07 17.80 1.39
N MET A 366 -7.18 17.19 2.18
CA MET A 366 -5.76 17.05 1.83
C MET A 366 -5.57 16.10 0.62
N ASN A 367 -6.39 15.07 0.49
CA ASN A 367 -6.42 14.21 -0.69
C ASN A 367 -6.79 15.00 -1.97
N TYR A 368 -7.80 15.86 -1.88
CA TYR A 368 -8.14 16.76 -2.98
C TYR A 368 -7.01 17.73 -3.30
N ARG A 369 -6.34 18.29 -2.28
CA ARG A 369 -5.17 19.15 -2.44
C ARG A 369 -4.01 18.44 -3.13
N ALA A 370 -3.73 17.19 -2.73
CA ALA A 370 -2.70 16.37 -3.39
C ALA A 370 -3.01 16.16 -4.88
N TYR A 371 -4.26 15.84 -5.20
CA TYR A 371 -4.72 15.64 -6.58
C TYR A 371 -4.66 16.92 -7.42
N LYS A 372 -5.10 18.06 -6.87
CA LYS A 372 -5.23 19.33 -7.63
C LYS A 372 -3.95 20.14 -7.68
N GLU A 373 -3.22 20.17 -6.57
CA GLU A 373 -2.10 21.09 -6.37
C GLU A 373 -0.74 20.37 -6.33
N GLY A 374 -0.73 19.02 -6.36
CA GLY A 374 0.50 18.25 -6.21
C GLY A 374 1.15 18.44 -4.84
N LEU A 375 0.35 18.55 -3.76
CA LEU A 375 0.83 18.74 -2.40
C LEU A 375 0.56 17.49 -1.54
N PRO A 376 1.57 16.66 -1.29
CA PRO A 376 1.44 15.49 -0.43
C PRO A 376 0.86 15.80 0.95
N LEU A 377 0.17 14.81 1.53
CA LEU A 377 -0.35 14.91 2.89
C LEU A 377 0.77 15.06 3.92
N MET A 378 1.83 14.30 3.76
CA MET A 378 2.96 14.26 4.68
C MET A 378 4.19 14.87 3.99
N LEU A 379 4.72 15.96 4.53
CA LEU A 379 5.83 16.71 3.97
C LEU A 379 6.93 16.93 5.00
N PRO A 380 8.21 16.84 4.59
CA PRO A 380 9.32 17.29 5.41
C PRO A 380 9.19 18.74 5.86
N LEU A 381 9.70 19.07 7.03
CA LEU A 381 9.63 20.45 7.58
C LEU A 381 10.28 21.47 6.63
N TYR A 382 11.33 21.09 5.92
CA TYR A 382 12.07 21.99 5.04
C TYR A 382 11.31 22.43 3.77
N TYR A 383 10.09 21.93 3.54
CA TYR A 383 9.25 22.43 2.45
C TYR A 383 8.72 23.84 2.70
N TYR A 384 8.53 24.22 3.97
CA TYR A 384 8.01 25.51 4.36
C TYR A 384 8.99 26.35 5.19
N SER A 385 10.09 25.77 5.67
CA SER A 385 11.17 26.47 6.36
C SER A 385 12.51 25.97 5.84
N THR A 386 13.41 26.91 5.52
CA THR A 386 14.76 26.62 5.05
C THR A 386 15.82 26.72 6.14
N ASP A 387 15.40 26.86 7.40
CA ASP A 387 16.27 26.92 8.57
C ASP A 387 16.96 25.56 8.80
N ASP A 388 18.16 25.60 9.36
CA ASP A 388 18.90 24.37 9.69
C ASP A 388 18.12 23.45 10.63
N LEU A 389 17.31 24.02 11.52
CA LEU A 389 16.44 23.27 12.43
C LEU A 389 15.39 22.43 11.69
N ALA A 390 14.85 22.95 10.57
CA ALA A 390 13.89 22.20 9.77
C ALA A 390 14.51 20.93 9.14
N TYR A 391 15.81 20.99 8.82
CA TYR A 391 16.54 19.79 8.35
C TYR A 391 16.97 18.87 9.50
N GLU A 392 17.28 19.44 10.69
CA GLU A 392 17.64 18.65 11.87
C GLU A 392 16.45 17.83 12.39
N TYR A 393 15.28 18.45 12.54
CA TYR A 393 14.09 17.80 13.09
C TYR A 393 13.30 16.97 12.07
N ASN A 394 13.63 17.04 10.78
CA ASN A 394 12.97 16.24 9.75
C ASN A 394 13.08 14.72 9.98
N GLN A 395 13.93 14.26 10.87
CA GLN A 395 14.05 12.82 11.20
C GLN A 395 12.84 12.32 11.98
N ASN A 396 12.18 13.17 12.75
CA ASN A 396 11.10 12.79 13.65
C ASN A 396 9.93 13.78 13.70
N GLU A 397 9.94 14.81 12.86
CA GLU A 397 8.85 15.78 12.76
C GLU A 397 8.52 16.06 11.30
N TYR A 398 7.24 16.30 11.01
CA TYR A 398 6.77 16.53 9.65
C TYR A 398 5.48 17.35 9.63
N TRP A 399 5.22 17.99 8.51
CA TRP A 399 3.92 18.54 8.19
C TRP A 399 2.92 17.44 7.86
N PHE A 400 1.76 17.49 8.48
CA PHE A 400 0.63 16.63 8.17
C PHE A 400 -0.53 17.48 7.65
N GLY A 401 -0.62 17.56 6.33
CA GLY A 401 -1.49 18.49 5.64
C GLY A 401 -1.01 19.94 5.72
N SER A 402 -1.95 20.89 5.86
CA SER A 402 -1.67 22.33 5.90
C SER A 402 -1.67 22.91 7.32
N GLU A 403 -2.25 22.19 8.30
CA GLU A 403 -2.58 22.78 9.59
C GLU A 403 -1.86 22.12 10.78
N MET A 404 -1.14 21.03 10.56
CA MET A 404 -0.54 20.26 11.65
C MET A 404 0.94 20.00 11.44
N ILE A 405 1.74 20.17 12.48
CA ILE A 405 3.07 19.59 12.64
C ILE A 405 2.91 18.41 13.60
N VAL A 406 3.46 17.26 13.23
CA VAL A 406 3.41 16.03 14.02
C VAL A 406 4.81 15.64 14.42
N ALA A 407 5.00 15.40 15.73
CA ALA A 407 6.22 14.88 16.33
C ALA A 407 5.89 13.57 17.05
N PRO A 408 5.93 12.42 16.37
CA PRO A 408 5.59 11.14 16.98
C PRO A 408 6.65 10.72 18.00
N ILE A 409 6.20 10.05 19.07
CA ILE A 409 7.12 9.41 20.03
C ILE A 409 7.53 8.07 19.43
N THR A 410 8.81 7.93 19.09
CA THR A 410 9.37 6.77 18.40
C THR A 410 10.40 5.99 19.20
N SER A 411 10.60 6.34 20.47
CA SER A 411 11.49 5.68 21.44
C SER A 411 10.78 5.43 22.76
N PRO A 412 11.29 4.49 23.59
CA PRO A 412 10.72 4.23 24.91
C PRO A 412 10.69 5.49 25.79
N MET A 413 9.67 5.65 26.63
CA MET A 413 9.51 6.82 27.48
C MET A 413 10.68 7.05 28.44
N SER A 414 11.37 5.98 28.83
CA SER A 414 12.61 6.07 29.66
C SER A 414 13.79 6.71 28.93
N GLU A 415 13.72 6.80 27.59
CA GLU A 415 14.79 7.35 26.74
C GLU A 415 14.41 8.70 26.13
N VAL A 416 13.17 9.16 26.31
CA VAL A 416 12.72 10.43 25.76
C VAL A 416 13.34 11.60 26.52
N THR A 417 14.32 12.24 25.92
CA THR A 417 14.75 13.56 26.32
C THR A 417 13.89 14.58 25.58
N LEU A 418 12.99 15.25 26.27
CA LEU A 418 12.26 16.41 25.74
C LEU A 418 13.28 17.50 25.39
N ARG A 419 13.72 17.54 24.14
CA ARG A 419 14.49 18.67 23.60
C ARG A 419 13.51 19.77 23.27
N GLY A 420 13.43 20.74 24.15
CA GLY A 420 12.88 22.09 23.99
C GLY A 420 11.54 22.24 23.26
N SER A 421 10.59 22.88 23.93
CA SER A 421 9.39 23.43 23.30
C SER A 421 9.78 24.48 22.25
N VAL A 422 9.47 24.25 20.98
CA VAL A 422 9.44 25.33 20.01
C VAL A 422 8.17 26.12 20.27
N ASN A 423 8.29 27.35 20.79
CA ASN A 423 7.19 28.30 20.78
C ASN A 423 6.98 28.70 19.30
N VAL A 424 5.84 28.35 18.74
CA VAL A 424 5.34 28.82 17.44
C VAL A 424 4.62 30.16 17.68
#